data_0f6f7f0b79241df29d44e1b857c854bc
#
_entry.id   0f6f7f0b79241df29d44e1b857c854bc
#
_cell.length_a   1.000
_cell.length_b   1.000
_cell.length_c   1.000
_cell.angle_alpha   90.00
_cell.angle_beta   90.00
_cell.angle_gamma   90.00
#
_symmetry.space_group_name_H-M   'P 1'
#
loop_
_entity.id
_entity.type
_entity.pdbx_description
1 polymer ?
#
loop_
_entity_poly.entity_id
_entity_poly.type
_entity_poly.pdbx_seq_one_letter_code
_entity_poly.pdbx_strand_id
1 'polypeptide(L)'
;CVHAGSTYKHPVTSVGWPSYYTEDYASNAAAFHNMVSSFICEGVFAKFPDLKIVLAESGFTWFPAHLWRLTKFWRGLRAEIPWVDRPPIEIAREHFRLTLQPIDAPPTSEQFERLMDHMGSDEILLYSTDYPHWQFDETNVIPDGISKDLAIKIMEQNPKNTYPRLSAPLNNGIDQ
;
A
#
# COMPACT_ATOMS: atom_id res chain seq x y z
N CYS A 1 7.64 -5.60 5.34
CA CYS A 1 6.59 -4.68 5.77
C CYS A 1 7.21 -3.36 6.18
N VAL A 2 6.60 -2.26 5.75
CA VAL A 2 6.96 -0.89 6.12
C VAL A 2 5.74 -0.27 6.77
N HIS A 3 5.90 0.22 7.99
CA HIS A 3 4.82 0.74 8.81
C HIS A 3 4.88 2.27 8.90
N ALA A 4 3.71 2.93 9.03
CA ALA A 4 3.60 4.34 9.33
C ALA A 4 4.20 4.67 10.72
N GLY A 5 4.64 5.89 10.87
CA GLY A 5 5.18 6.38 12.15
C GLY A 5 6.64 6.02 12.42
N SER A 6 7.17 6.58 13.46
CA SER A 6 8.48 6.32 14.09
C SER A 6 9.75 6.44 13.26
N THR A 7 9.74 7.07 12.12
CA THR A 7 10.99 7.69 11.69
C THR A 7 11.04 9.09 12.31
N TYR A 8 12.16 9.47 12.88
CA TYR A 8 12.41 10.84 13.35
C TYR A 8 12.32 11.91 12.25
N LYS A 9 11.69 11.58 11.12
CA LYS A 9 11.53 12.41 9.93
C LYS A 9 10.08 12.34 9.48
N HIS A 10 9.25 13.13 10.11
CA HIS A 10 7.91 13.40 9.61
C HIS A 10 7.98 14.15 8.27
N PRO A 11 6.93 14.09 7.43
CA PRO A 11 6.84 14.94 6.26
C PRO A 11 7.02 16.41 6.65
N VAL A 12 7.83 17.14 5.90
CA VAL A 12 8.10 18.55 6.18
C VAL A 12 6.92 19.38 5.70
N THR A 13 6.40 20.23 6.57
CA THR A 13 5.37 21.23 6.24
C THR A 13 5.99 22.58 5.95
N SER A 14 5.19 23.54 5.48
CA SER A 14 5.66 24.92 5.22
C SER A 14 6.15 25.65 6.47
N VAL A 15 5.78 25.16 7.67
CA VAL A 15 6.24 25.71 8.97
C VAL A 15 7.30 24.82 9.64
N GLY A 16 7.78 23.78 8.95
CA GLY A 16 8.74 22.80 9.46
C GLY A 16 8.08 21.49 9.81
N TRP A 17 7.98 21.18 11.09
CA TRP A 17 7.29 19.97 11.57
C TRP A 17 5.78 20.18 11.63
N PRO A 18 4.96 19.12 11.48
CA PRO A 18 3.53 19.21 11.73
C PRO A 18 3.23 19.74 13.13
N SER A 19 2.31 20.70 13.23
CA SER A 19 1.92 21.30 14.51
C SER A 19 0.80 20.53 15.21
N TYR A 20 0.03 19.76 14.44
CA TYR A 20 -1.15 19.04 14.91
C TYR A 20 -1.15 17.59 14.44
N TYR A 21 -1.70 16.68 15.23
CA TYR A 21 -1.85 15.28 14.85
C TYR A 21 -2.62 15.08 13.56
N THR A 22 -3.68 15.86 13.32
CA THR A 22 -4.44 15.80 12.07
C THR A 22 -3.55 16.08 10.85
N GLU A 23 -2.68 17.07 10.96
CA GLU A 23 -1.72 17.43 9.91
C GLU A 23 -0.68 16.31 9.70
N ASP A 24 -0.15 15.77 10.80
CA ASP A 24 0.85 14.70 10.78
C ASP A 24 0.29 13.41 10.15
N TYR A 25 -0.87 12.96 10.62
CA TYR A 25 -1.52 11.76 10.09
C TYR A 25 -1.92 11.91 8.62
N ALA A 26 -2.51 13.05 8.23
CA ALA A 26 -2.84 13.31 6.83
C ALA A 26 -1.60 13.35 5.93
N SER A 27 -0.46 13.79 6.46
CA SER A 27 0.80 13.92 5.73
C SER A 27 1.58 12.60 5.63
N ASN A 28 1.25 11.58 6.43
CA ASN A 28 1.97 10.30 6.42
C ASN A 28 2.02 9.66 5.03
N ALA A 29 0.99 9.81 4.22
CA ALA A 29 0.97 9.35 2.84
C ALA A 29 2.17 9.85 2.02
N ALA A 30 2.66 11.08 2.27
CA ALA A 30 3.79 11.64 1.55
C ALA A 30 5.11 10.87 1.78
N ALA A 31 5.31 10.32 2.98
CA ALA A 31 6.45 9.46 3.27
C ALA A 31 6.41 8.17 2.43
N PHE A 32 5.23 7.59 2.28
CA PHE A 32 5.04 6.40 1.44
C PHE A 32 5.16 6.70 -0.05
N HIS A 33 4.74 7.89 -0.53
CA HIS A 33 5.01 8.34 -1.91
C HIS A 33 6.51 8.30 -2.21
N ASN A 34 7.31 8.89 -1.33
CA ASN A 34 8.75 8.93 -1.47
C ASN A 34 9.36 7.52 -1.45
N MET A 35 8.87 6.67 -0.56
CA MET A 35 9.36 5.30 -0.42
C MET A 35 9.04 4.46 -1.66
N VAL A 36 7.82 4.48 -2.16
CA VAL A 36 7.43 3.77 -3.39
C VAL A 36 8.27 4.24 -4.57
N SER A 37 8.44 5.57 -4.72
CA SER A 37 9.29 6.13 -5.77
C SER A 37 10.73 5.64 -5.63
N SER A 38 11.30 5.66 -4.44
CA SER A 38 12.67 5.21 -4.16
C SER A 38 12.87 3.74 -4.48
N PHE A 39 12.01 2.85 -4.00
CA PHE A 39 12.13 1.41 -4.30
C PHE A 39 12.16 1.13 -5.80
N ILE A 40 11.32 1.83 -6.58
CA ILE A 40 11.27 1.66 -8.02
C ILE A 40 12.49 2.28 -8.69
N CYS A 41 12.81 3.55 -8.40
CA CYS A 41 13.88 4.28 -9.06
C CYS A 41 15.26 3.71 -8.76
N GLU A 42 15.49 3.19 -7.55
CA GLU A 42 16.74 2.52 -7.16
C GLU A 42 16.87 1.07 -7.72
N GLY A 43 15.86 0.60 -8.48
CA GLY A 43 15.91 -0.69 -9.15
C GLY A 43 15.83 -1.89 -8.20
N VAL A 44 15.20 -1.72 -7.03
CA VAL A 44 15.09 -2.79 -6.03
C VAL A 44 14.43 -4.04 -6.62
N PHE A 45 13.38 -3.87 -7.40
CA PHE A 45 12.64 -4.98 -7.99
C PHE A 45 13.34 -5.63 -9.19
N ALA A 46 14.21 -4.91 -9.88
CA ALA A 46 15.11 -5.51 -10.87
C ALA A 46 16.14 -6.44 -10.20
N LYS A 47 16.58 -6.07 -8.98
CA LYS A 47 17.52 -6.87 -8.20
C LYS A 47 16.84 -8.00 -7.43
N PHE A 48 15.61 -7.79 -6.98
CA PHE A 48 14.83 -8.73 -6.15
C PHE A 48 13.43 -8.92 -6.76
N PRO A 49 13.29 -9.69 -7.85
CA PRO A 49 12.04 -9.78 -8.61
C PRO A 49 10.88 -10.44 -7.85
N ASP A 50 11.16 -11.24 -6.83
CA ASP A 50 10.13 -11.89 -6.02
C ASP A 50 9.71 -11.09 -4.78
N LEU A 51 10.38 -9.94 -4.53
CA LEU A 51 10.14 -9.15 -3.33
C LEU A 51 8.75 -8.51 -3.38
N LYS A 52 7.96 -8.68 -2.31
CA LYS A 52 6.73 -7.94 -2.05
C LYS A 52 6.96 -6.96 -0.89
N ILE A 53 6.49 -5.75 -1.04
CA ILE A 53 6.54 -4.71 -0.02
C ILE A 53 5.13 -4.44 0.47
N VAL A 54 4.90 -4.61 1.76
CA VAL A 54 3.63 -4.28 2.39
C VAL A 54 3.76 -2.92 3.07
N LEU A 55 2.91 -1.98 2.68
CA LEU A 55 2.78 -0.66 3.27
C LEU A 55 1.67 -0.71 4.32
N ALA A 56 2.04 -0.73 5.59
CA ALA A 56 1.11 -0.79 6.70
C ALA A 56 0.74 0.62 7.17
N GLU A 57 -0.55 0.86 7.37
CA GLU A 57 -1.13 2.15 7.79
C GLU A 57 -0.79 3.32 6.85
N SER A 58 -0.59 3.02 5.57
CA SER A 58 -0.22 4.03 4.57
C SER A 58 -1.42 4.82 4.03
N GLY A 59 -2.65 4.36 4.29
CA GLY A 59 -3.78 4.66 3.42
C GLY A 59 -3.58 4.04 2.04
N PHE A 60 -4.58 4.13 1.18
CA PHE A 60 -4.53 3.53 -0.15
C PHE A 60 -5.07 4.42 -1.28
N THR A 61 -5.84 5.45 -0.95
CA THR A 61 -6.48 6.32 -1.96
C THR A 61 -5.49 7.15 -2.78
N TRP A 62 -4.33 7.47 -2.23
CA TRP A 62 -3.27 8.21 -2.87
C TRP A 62 -2.51 7.39 -3.95
N PHE A 63 -2.54 6.07 -3.85
CA PHE A 63 -1.65 5.19 -4.59
C PHE A 63 -1.78 5.31 -6.12
N PRO A 64 -2.98 5.21 -6.75
CA PRO A 64 -3.10 5.34 -8.19
C PRO A 64 -2.67 6.70 -8.72
N ALA A 65 -3.01 7.79 -8.04
CA ALA A 65 -2.65 9.15 -8.45
C ALA A 65 -1.13 9.36 -8.42
N HIS A 66 -0.45 8.85 -7.39
CA HIS A 66 1.00 8.89 -7.30
C HIS A 66 1.67 8.10 -8.43
N LEU A 67 1.16 6.90 -8.73
CA LEU A 67 1.70 6.07 -9.80
C LEU A 67 1.51 6.66 -11.19
N TRP A 68 0.40 7.34 -11.45
CA TRP A 68 0.21 8.07 -12.70
C TRP A 68 1.25 9.19 -12.85
N ARG A 69 1.48 9.93 -11.78
CA ARG A 69 2.49 10.99 -11.76
C ARG A 69 3.89 10.42 -11.99
N LEU A 70 4.26 9.39 -11.26
CA LEU A 70 5.57 8.73 -11.40
C LEU A 70 5.77 8.18 -12.81
N THR A 71 4.78 7.49 -13.36
CA THR A 71 4.81 6.96 -14.73
C THR A 71 4.92 8.07 -15.78
N LYS A 72 4.25 9.22 -15.55
CA LYS A 72 4.35 10.38 -16.43
C LYS A 72 5.78 10.89 -16.53
N PHE A 73 6.46 11.07 -15.40
CA PHE A 73 7.84 11.56 -15.38
C PHE A 73 8.84 10.52 -15.87
N TRP A 74 8.62 9.24 -15.52
CA TRP A 74 9.44 8.15 -16.04
C TRP A 74 9.51 8.13 -17.57
N ARG A 75 8.40 8.37 -18.28
CA ARG A 75 8.39 8.42 -19.75
C ARG A 75 9.40 9.40 -20.33
N GLY A 76 9.59 10.55 -19.69
CA GLY A 76 10.54 11.56 -20.14
C GLY A 76 11.95 11.39 -19.64
N LEU A 77 12.12 10.80 -18.45
CA LEU A 77 13.38 10.75 -17.72
C LEU A 77 13.97 9.33 -17.58
N ARG A 78 13.40 8.33 -18.24
CA ARG A 78 13.81 6.93 -18.08
C ARG A 78 15.29 6.64 -18.40
N ALA A 79 15.95 7.53 -19.13
CA ALA A 79 17.37 7.40 -19.38
C ALA A 79 18.23 7.52 -18.13
N GLU A 80 17.71 8.17 -17.07
CA GLU A 80 18.40 8.30 -15.77
C GLU A 80 18.33 7.01 -14.95
N ILE A 81 17.30 6.17 -15.19
CA ILE A 81 17.03 4.92 -14.47
C ILE A 81 16.80 3.76 -15.45
N PRO A 82 17.78 3.41 -16.31
CA PRO A 82 17.60 2.45 -17.39
C PRO A 82 17.24 1.02 -16.93
N TRP A 83 17.46 0.69 -15.66
CA TRP A 83 17.07 -0.58 -15.05
C TRP A 83 15.56 -0.68 -14.74
N VAL A 84 14.82 0.44 -14.83
CA VAL A 84 13.36 0.46 -14.77
C VAL A 84 12.84 0.26 -16.19
N ASP A 85 12.66 -1.00 -16.58
CA ASP A 85 12.43 -1.44 -17.95
C ASP A 85 10.97 -1.32 -18.42
N ARG A 86 10.04 -1.14 -17.50
CA ARG A 86 8.59 -1.03 -17.73
C ARG A 86 7.95 0.08 -16.89
N PRO A 87 6.72 0.49 -17.23
CA PRO A 87 6.04 1.57 -16.48
C PRO A 87 6.01 1.35 -14.96
N PRO A 88 6.38 2.35 -14.15
CA PRO A 88 6.34 2.24 -12.69
C PRO A 88 5.03 1.74 -12.10
N ILE A 89 3.90 2.06 -12.73
CA ILE A 89 2.58 1.57 -12.29
C ILE A 89 2.46 0.04 -12.39
N GLU A 90 3.08 -0.59 -13.38
CA GLU A 90 3.06 -2.05 -13.53
C GLU A 90 3.93 -2.71 -12.45
N ILE A 91 5.13 -2.16 -12.23
CA ILE A 91 6.03 -2.61 -11.16
C ILE A 91 5.34 -2.49 -9.79
N ALA A 92 4.69 -1.34 -9.56
CA ALA A 92 4.03 -1.10 -8.29
C ALA A 92 2.87 -2.07 -8.02
N ARG A 93 2.04 -2.36 -9.02
CA ARG A 93 0.93 -3.32 -8.90
C ARG A 93 1.41 -4.73 -8.59
N GLU A 94 2.53 -5.11 -9.14
CA GLU A 94 3.12 -6.41 -8.88
C GLU A 94 3.69 -6.51 -7.48
N HIS A 95 4.44 -5.51 -7.03
CA HIS A 95 5.32 -5.62 -5.86
C HIS A 95 4.76 -5.03 -4.57
N PHE A 96 3.85 -4.05 -4.64
CA PHE A 96 3.31 -3.41 -3.43
C PHE A 96 1.97 -3.97 -3.01
N ARG A 97 1.77 -3.98 -1.69
CA ARG A 97 0.52 -4.28 -1.02
C ARG A 97 0.26 -3.21 0.04
N LEU A 98 -1.00 -2.84 0.26
CA LEU A 98 -1.40 -1.81 1.20
C LEU A 98 -2.43 -2.38 2.17
N THR A 99 -2.30 -2.07 3.45
CA THR A 99 -3.30 -2.48 4.43
C THR A 99 -4.50 -1.54 4.40
N LEU A 100 -5.70 -2.09 4.69
CA LEU A 100 -6.94 -1.31 4.67
C LEU A 100 -7.00 -0.25 5.78
N GLN A 101 -6.43 -0.54 6.94
CA GLN A 101 -6.51 0.36 8.09
C GLN A 101 -5.27 1.24 8.20
N PRO A 102 -5.44 2.51 8.68
CA PRO A 102 -6.71 3.25 8.84
C PRO A 102 -7.43 3.47 7.52
N ILE A 103 -8.77 3.37 7.54
CA ILE A 103 -9.58 3.47 6.32
C ILE A 103 -9.62 4.94 5.84
N ASP A 104 -9.05 5.20 4.69
CA ASP A 104 -9.14 6.47 3.95
C ASP A 104 -10.07 6.36 2.72
N ALA A 105 -11.04 5.43 2.78
CA ALA A 105 -11.94 5.14 1.67
C ALA A 105 -12.82 6.34 1.29
N PRO A 106 -13.17 6.48 0.00
CA PRO A 106 -14.13 7.49 -0.42
C PRO A 106 -15.53 7.18 0.16
N PRO A 107 -16.40 8.22 0.30
CA PRO A 107 -17.63 8.11 1.09
C PRO A 107 -18.76 7.31 0.44
N THR A 108 -18.65 6.91 -0.82
CA THR A 108 -19.70 6.13 -1.52
C THR A 108 -19.14 4.91 -2.22
N SER A 109 -19.96 3.86 -2.32
CA SER A 109 -19.63 2.62 -3.01
C SER A 109 -19.18 2.83 -4.45
N GLU A 110 -19.86 3.71 -5.19
CA GLU A 110 -19.50 4.04 -6.58
C GLU A 110 -18.11 4.68 -6.68
N GLN A 111 -17.74 5.52 -5.72
CA GLN A 111 -16.42 6.13 -5.71
C GLN A 111 -15.35 5.10 -5.33
N PHE A 112 -15.68 4.17 -4.44
CA PHE A 112 -14.79 3.09 -4.10
C PHE A 112 -14.54 2.14 -5.29
N GLU A 113 -15.59 1.76 -6.02
CA GLU A 113 -15.46 0.96 -7.25
C GLU A 113 -14.56 1.65 -8.27
N ARG A 114 -14.77 2.96 -8.51
CA ARG A 114 -13.89 3.74 -9.40
C ARG A 114 -12.44 3.80 -8.91
N LEU A 115 -12.23 3.89 -7.61
CA LEU A 115 -10.90 3.84 -7.04
C LEU A 115 -10.23 2.50 -7.32
N MET A 116 -10.95 1.38 -7.16
CA MET A 116 -10.43 0.05 -7.49
C MET A 116 -10.13 -0.11 -8.98
N ASP A 117 -10.95 0.43 -9.86
CA ASP A 117 -10.65 0.50 -11.30
C ASP A 117 -9.34 1.25 -11.58
N HIS A 118 -9.12 2.36 -10.88
CA HIS A 118 -7.88 3.13 -10.98
C HIS A 118 -6.67 2.39 -10.37
N MET A 119 -6.88 1.63 -9.30
CA MET A 119 -5.85 0.71 -8.77
C MET A 119 -5.42 -0.29 -9.84
N GLY A 120 -6.38 -0.80 -10.62
CA GLY A 120 -6.15 -1.72 -11.73
C GLY A 120 -5.58 -3.07 -11.30
N SER A 121 -5.81 -3.44 -10.03
CA SER A 121 -5.48 -4.74 -9.46
C SER A 121 -6.29 -4.96 -8.19
N ASP A 122 -6.86 -6.13 -8.04
CA ASP A 122 -7.59 -6.58 -6.86
C ASP A 122 -6.71 -7.34 -5.84
N GLU A 123 -5.41 -7.42 -6.11
CA GLU A 123 -4.42 -8.07 -5.24
C GLU A 123 -3.70 -7.09 -4.30
N ILE A 124 -3.91 -5.78 -4.47
CA ILE A 124 -3.14 -4.75 -3.77
C ILE A 124 -3.53 -4.63 -2.30
N LEU A 125 -4.83 -4.75 -1.99
CA LEU A 125 -5.32 -4.51 -0.64
C LEU A 125 -5.22 -5.76 0.24
N LEU A 126 -4.79 -5.56 1.49
CA LEU A 126 -4.71 -6.56 2.54
C LEU A 126 -5.58 -6.15 3.72
N TYR A 127 -6.23 -7.15 4.33
CA TYR A 127 -7.00 -6.94 5.54
C TYR A 127 -6.12 -6.56 6.73
N SER A 128 -6.57 -5.59 7.49
CA SER A 128 -6.02 -5.21 8.80
C SER A 128 -7.11 -4.57 9.65
N THR A 129 -6.93 -4.53 10.96
CA THR A 129 -7.88 -3.93 11.89
C THR A 129 -7.33 -2.72 12.63
N ASP A 130 -6.02 -2.64 12.72
CA ASP A 130 -5.32 -1.64 13.55
C ASP A 130 -5.74 -1.68 15.05
N TYR A 131 -6.38 -2.79 15.50
CA TYR A 131 -6.77 -2.98 16.89
C TYR A 131 -5.55 -3.16 17.79
N PRO A 132 -5.49 -2.53 18.96
CA PRO A 132 -6.47 -1.69 19.65
C PRO A 132 -6.20 -0.17 19.53
N HIS A 133 -5.75 0.28 18.39
CA HIS A 133 -5.44 1.69 18.13
C HIS A 133 -6.70 2.57 18.23
N TRP A 134 -6.54 3.85 18.58
CA TRP A 134 -7.65 4.78 18.76
C TRP A 134 -8.47 5.04 17.50
N GLN A 135 -7.92 4.73 16.33
CA GLN A 135 -8.59 4.82 15.02
C GLN A 135 -9.33 3.54 14.62
N PHE A 136 -9.40 2.54 15.50
CA PHE A 136 -10.08 1.28 15.20
C PHE A 136 -11.59 1.50 14.98
N ASP A 137 -12.07 1.17 13.79
CA ASP A 137 -13.46 1.38 13.35
C ASP A 137 -14.42 0.26 13.78
N GLU A 138 -14.14 -0.44 14.87
CA GLU A 138 -14.96 -1.50 15.49
C GLU A 138 -15.56 -2.51 14.49
N THR A 139 -16.77 -2.24 13.99
CA THR A 139 -17.49 -3.15 13.08
C THR A 139 -17.28 -2.83 11.61
N ASN A 140 -16.77 -1.65 11.26
CA ASN A 140 -16.61 -1.18 9.87
C ASN A 140 -15.17 -1.35 9.35
N VAL A 141 -14.57 -2.48 9.62
CA VAL A 141 -13.21 -2.80 9.17
C VAL A 141 -13.08 -3.02 7.65
N ILE A 142 -14.20 -3.12 6.96
CA ILE A 142 -14.28 -3.23 5.50
C ILE A 142 -15.15 -2.06 5.00
N PRO A 143 -14.63 -1.20 4.11
CA PRO A 143 -15.38 -0.07 3.56
C PRO A 143 -16.65 -0.51 2.83
N ASP A 144 -17.67 0.32 2.91
CA ASP A 144 -18.88 0.16 2.08
C ASP A 144 -18.50 0.18 0.59
N GLY A 145 -19.14 -0.68 -0.20
CA GLY A 145 -18.89 -0.79 -1.65
C GLY A 145 -17.87 -1.83 -2.06
N ILE A 146 -17.25 -2.52 -1.10
CA ILE A 146 -16.46 -3.70 -1.42
C ILE A 146 -17.41 -4.86 -1.78
N SER A 147 -17.26 -5.42 -2.99
CA SER A 147 -17.98 -6.63 -3.38
C SER A 147 -17.57 -7.81 -2.49
N LYS A 148 -18.48 -8.81 -2.36
CA LYS A 148 -18.16 -10.02 -1.59
C LYS A 148 -16.91 -10.73 -2.10
N ASP A 149 -16.71 -10.77 -3.41
CA ASP A 149 -15.55 -11.43 -4.03
C ASP A 149 -14.26 -10.67 -3.70
N LEU A 150 -14.29 -9.34 -3.76
CA LEU A 150 -13.13 -8.53 -3.37
C LEU A 150 -12.85 -8.63 -1.88
N ALA A 151 -13.88 -8.70 -1.02
CA ALA A 151 -13.71 -8.91 0.42
C ALA A 151 -13.00 -10.23 0.72
N ILE A 152 -13.39 -11.33 0.05
CA ILE A 152 -12.72 -12.63 0.18
C ILE A 152 -11.25 -12.54 -0.27
N LYS A 153 -10.98 -11.85 -1.37
CA LYS A 153 -9.60 -11.63 -1.82
C LYS A 153 -8.78 -10.88 -0.76
N ILE A 154 -9.27 -9.77 -0.28
CA ILE A 154 -8.60 -8.93 0.72
C ILE A 154 -8.34 -9.68 2.03
N MET A 155 -9.33 -10.46 2.49
CA MET A 155 -9.25 -11.15 3.79
C MET A 155 -8.43 -12.46 3.74
N GLU A 156 -8.42 -13.16 2.59
CA GLU A 156 -7.87 -14.50 2.53
C GLU A 156 -6.82 -14.68 1.43
N GLN A 157 -7.16 -14.37 0.17
CA GLN A 157 -6.33 -14.73 -0.96
C GLN A 157 -5.08 -13.87 -1.06
N ASN A 158 -5.24 -12.56 -0.97
CA ASN A 158 -4.13 -11.61 -1.07
C ASN A 158 -3.11 -11.79 0.07
N PRO A 159 -3.52 -11.99 1.35
CA PRO A 159 -2.59 -12.34 2.41
C PRO A 159 -1.81 -13.63 2.14
N LYS A 160 -2.48 -14.69 1.67
CA LYS A 160 -1.83 -15.97 1.35
C LYS A 160 -0.82 -15.82 0.20
N ASN A 161 -1.15 -15.04 -0.82
CA ASN A 161 -0.26 -14.77 -1.95
C ASN A 161 0.91 -13.85 -1.57
N THR A 162 0.69 -12.95 -0.62
CA THR A 162 1.73 -12.02 -0.13
C THR A 162 2.69 -12.69 0.84
N TYR A 163 2.16 -13.58 1.68
CA TYR A 163 2.91 -14.30 2.71
C TYR A 163 2.87 -15.81 2.46
N PRO A 164 3.75 -16.38 1.63
CA PRO A 164 3.71 -17.79 1.24
C PRO A 164 3.70 -18.77 2.39
N ARG A 165 4.25 -18.38 3.56
CA ARG A 165 4.23 -19.20 4.78
C ARG A 165 2.82 -19.46 5.33
N LEU A 166 1.84 -18.61 5.01
CA LEU A 166 0.45 -18.82 5.39
C LEU A 166 -0.21 -19.97 4.60
N SER A 167 0.33 -20.29 3.44
CA SER A 167 -0.17 -21.36 2.57
C SER A 167 0.61 -22.67 2.76
N ALA A 168 1.72 -22.65 3.51
CA ALA A 168 2.47 -23.86 3.83
C ALA A 168 1.64 -24.73 4.78
N PRO A 169 1.59 -26.08 4.58
CA PRO A 169 0.97 -26.96 5.53
C PRO A 169 1.65 -26.77 6.90
N LEU A 170 0.83 -26.63 7.95
CA LEU A 170 1.35 -26.62 9.31
C LEU A 170 2.10 -27.94 9.50
N ASN A 171 3.41 -27.91 9.49
CA ASN A 171 4.19 -29.02 9.98
C ASN A 171 3.88 -29.14 11.47
N ASN A 172 2.94 -30.02 11.81
CA ASN A 172 2.70 -30.47 13.17
C ASN A 172 3.89 -31.29 13.68
N GLY A 173 5.07 -30.67 13.66
CA GLY A 173 6.27 -31.18 14.32
C GLY A 173 6.21 -30.88 15.81
N ILE A 174 5.17 -31.41 16.46
CA ILE A 174 5.24 -31.76 17.88
C ILE A 174 5.47 -33.28 17.87
N ASP A 175 6.68 -33.65 17.54
CA ASP A 175 7.18 -34.97 17.89
C ASP A 175 8.48 -34.78 18.67
N GLN A 176 8.36 -35.00 19.98
CA GLN A 176 9.34 -35.31 21.04
C GLN A 176 10.13 -34.14 21.62
#